data_19ff2ba74f45bef650af45e4f46564b9
#
_entry.id   19ff2ba74f45bef650af45e4f46564b9
#
_cell.length_a   1.000
_cell.length_b   1.000
_cell.length_c   1.000
_cell.angle_alpha   90.00
_cell.angle_beta   90.00
_cell.angle_gamma   90.00
#
_symmetry.space_group_name_H-M   'P 1'
#
loop_
_entity.id
_entity.type
_entity.pdbx_description
1 polymer ?
#
loop_
_entity_poly.entity_id
_entity_poly.type
_entity_poly.pdbx_seq_one_letter_code
_entity_poly.pdbx_strand_id
1 'polypeptide(L)'
;GGVIWGLWHLPLTVSGHNYGTDYLGWPVLGVVAMMIFCTSAGACLYWLSLRCKSILPSALAHGAINAIAAVGNYWLPSDGANFLYGPNPAGLVAGLPLLVLGILAMWDITRMEKTPMAL
;
A
#
# COMPACT_ATOMS: atom_id res chain seq x y z
N GLY A 1 5.39 7.45 -8.92
CA GLY A 1 4.69 7.98 -7.72
C GLY A 1 4.87 7.10 -6.50
N GLY A 2 4.52 5.81 -6.54
CA GLY A 2 4.45 4.95 -5.34
C GLY A 2 5.76 4.76 -4.59
N VAL A 3 6.88 4.63 -5.28
CA VAL A 3 8.22 4.52 -4.65
C VAL A 3 8.55 5.80 -3.87
N ILE A 4 8.31 6.97 -4.46
CA ILE A 4 8.55 8.27 -3.80
C ILE A 4 7.63 8.40 -2.58
N TRP A 5 6.37 7.98 -2.70
CA TRP A 5 5.43 7.97 -1.59
C TRP A 5 5.87 7.02 -0.47
N GLY A 6 6.38 5.82 -0.81
CA GLY A 6 6.98 4.91 0.17
C GLY A 6 8.21 5.49 0.88
N LEU A 7 9.09 6.17 0.13
CA LEU A 7 10.25 6.85 0.71
C LEU A 7 9.85 8.04 1.61
N TRP A 8 8.76 8.70 1.31
CA TRP A 8 8.23 9.77 2.17
C TRP A 8 7.84 9.25 3.56
N HIS A 9 7.48 7.97 3.68
CA HIS A 9 7.22 7.31 4.97
C HIS A 9 8.48 6.88 5.73
N LEU A 10 9.68 7.06 5.15
CA LEU A 10 10.95 6.61 5.74
C LEU A 10 11.13 7.06 7.19
N PRO A 11 10.92 8.34 7.59
CA PRO A 11 11.09 8.76 8.97
C PRO A 11 10.16 8.01 9.94
N LEU A 12 8.91 7.78 9.55
CA LEU A 12 7.92 7.04 10.33
C LEU A 12 8.28 5.54 10.43
N THR A 13 8.73 4.95 9.33
CA THR A 13 9.14 3.54 9.31
C THR A 13 10.37 3.29 10.18
N VAL A 14 11.36 4.19 10.12
CA VAL A 14 12.57 4.11 10.95
C VAL A 14 12.27 4.34 12.43
N SER A 15 11.28 5.17 12.75
CA SER A 15 10.83 5.35 14.15
C SER A 15 10.01 4.18 14.70
N GLY A 16 9.76 3.15 13.90
CA GLY A 16 8.99 1.97 14.31
C GLY A 16 7.47 2.13 14.21
N HIS A 17 6.96 3.22 13.62
CA HIS A 17 5.53 3.51 13.61
C HIS A 17 4.68 2.40 12.96
N ASN A 18 5.13 1.84 11.83
CA ASN A 18 4.34 0.85 11.07
C ASN A 18 4.65 -0.60 11.42
N TYR A 19 5.90 -0.91 11.75
CA TYR A 19 6.38 -2.29 11.85
C TYR A 19 7.08 -2.60 13.18
N GLY A 20 7.22 -1.62 14.08
CA GLY A 20 8.11 -1.73 15.24
C GLY A 20 9.58 -1.65 14.82
N THR A 21 10.46 -2.02 15.75
CA THR A 21 11.92 -2.04 15.54
C THR A 21 12.52 -3.43 15.69
N ASP A 22 11.74 -4.40 16.17
CA ASP A 22 12.20 -5.73 16.59
C ASP A 22 12.01 -6.80 15.51
N TYR A 23 12.32 -6.46 14.22
CA TYR A 23 12.28 -7.43 13.14
C TYR A 23 13.64 -7.56 12.44
N LEU A 24 13.86 -8.74 11.87
CA LEU A 24 15.08 -9.03 11.12
C LEU A 24 15.20 -8.07 9.93
N GLY A 25 16.35 -7.41 9.80
CA GLY A 25 16.62 -6.47 8.71
C GLY A 25 16.06 -5.06 8.91
N TRP A 26 15.68 -4.71 10.16
CA TRP A 26 15.33 -3.32 10.50
C TRP A 26 16.51 -2.37 10.19
N PRO A 27 16.27 -1.16 9.67
CA PRO A 27 14.98 -0.62 9.20
C PRO A 27 14.70 -0.94 7.71
N VAL A 28 15.64 -1.54 7.00
CA VAL A 28 15.66 -1.67 5.53
C VAL A 28 14.44 -2.45 5.01
N LEU A 29 14.14 -3.60 5.58
CA LEU A 29 12.99 -4.40 5.14
C LEU A 29 11.65 -3.70 5.34
N GLY A 30 11.50 -2.91 6.40
CA GLY A 30 10.31 -2.09 6.61
C GLY A 30 10.15 -1.01 5.55
N VAL A 31 11.24 -0.36 5.17
CA VAL A 31 11.23 0.64 4.08
C VAL A 31 10.86 -0.01 2.75
N VAL A 32 11.40 -1.18 2.45
CA VAL A 32 11.05 -1.94 1.23
C VAL A 32 9.58 -2.36 1.25
N ALA A 33 9.09 -2.88 2.37
CA ALA A 33 7.67 -3.23 2.52
C ALA A 33 6.75 -2.02 2.30
N MET A 34 7.10 -0.87 2.86
CA MET A 34 6.36 0.37 2.69
C MET A 34 6.36 0.85 1.22
N MET A 35 7.49 0.72 0.51
CA MET A 35 7.55 1.05 -0.92
C MET A 35 6.67 0.13 -1.76
N ILE A 36 6.65 -1.18 -1.46
CA ILE A 36 5.77 -2.14 -2.12
C ILE A 36 4.31 -1.79 -1.87
N PHE A 37 3.95 -1.54 -0.61
CA PHE A 37 2.58 -1.14 -0.23
C PHE A 37 2.15 0.13 -0.95
N CYS A 38 2.93 1.21 -0.87
CA CYS A 38 2.59 2.49 -1.48
C CYS A 38 2.53 2.41 -3.01
N THR A 39 3.36 1.58 -3.63
CA THR A 39 3.32 1.37 -5.08
C THR A 39 2.05 0.63 -5.49
N SER A 40 1.68 -0.41 -4.78
CA SER A 40 0.48 -1.22 -5.04
C SER A 40 -0.80 -0.41 -4.80
N ALA A 41 -0.89 0.26 -3.65
CA ALA A 41 -2.01 1.15 -3.32
C ALA A 41 -2.13 2.30 -4.34
N GLY A 42 -1.01 2.94 -4.66
CA GLY A 42 -0.96 4.02 -5.65
C GLY A 42 -1.44 3.59 -7.03
N ALA A 43 -1.08 2.38 -7.48
CA ALA A 43 -1.57 1.80 -8.73
C ALA A 43 -3.09 1.61 -8.72
N CYS A 44 -3.64 1.05 -7.63
CA CYS A 44 -5.08 0.87 -7.47
C CYS A 44 -5.83 2.21 -7.44
N LEU A 45 -5.33 3.19 -6.69
CA LEU A 45 -5.94 4.52 -6.58
C LEU A 45 -5.91 5.26 -7.92
N TYR A 46 -4.80 5.18 -8.65
CA TYR A 46 -4.68 5.77 -9.97
C TYR A 46 -5.63 5.11 -10.97
N TRP A 47 -5.66 3.79 -11.00
CA TRP A 47 -6.59 3.01 -11.83
C TRP A 47 -8.05 3.41 -11.54
N LEU A 48 -8.42 3.54 -10.28
CA LEU A 48 -9.76 3.93 -9.86
C LEU A 48 -10.12 5.34 -10.36
N SER A 49 -9.18 6.28 -10.28
CA SER A 49 -9.35 7.64 -10.82
C SER A 49 -9.60 7.64 -12.32
N LEU A 50 -8.84 6.84 -13.08
CA LEU A 50 -8.99 6.72 -14.52
C LEU A 50 -10.34 6.11 -14.91
N ARG A 51 -10.73 5.02 -14.23
CA ARG A 51 -11.98 4.32 -14.52
C ARG A 51 -13.22 5.15 -14.19
N CYS A 52 -13.19 5.86 -13.08
CA CYS A 52 -14.30 6.71 -12.64
C CYS A 52 -14.27 8.11 -13.25
N LYS A 53 -13.20 8.48 -13.97
CA LYS A 53 -12.95 9.85 -14.47
C LYS A 53 -13.12 10.92 -13.37
N SER A 54 -12.76 10.56 -12.13
CA SER A 54 -12.93 11.38 -10.94
C SER A 54 -11.89 10.98 -9.88
N ILE A 55 -11.40 11.95 -9.14
CA ILE A 55 -10.50 11.72 -8.01
C ILE A 55 -11.25 11.30 -6.72
N LEU A 56 -12.55 11.55 -6.66
CA LEU A 56 -13.35 11.35 -5.45
C LEU A 56 -13.35 9.88 -4.96
N PRO A 57 -13.58 8.86 -5.81
CA PRO A 57 -13.50 7.46 -5.37
C PRO A 57 -12.10 7.08 -4.85
N SER A 58 -11.04 7.60 -5.46
CA SER A 58 -9.67 7.35 -5.01
C SER A 58 -9.37 8.01 -3.66
N ALA A 59 -9.86 9.21 -3.43
CA ALA A 59 -9.72 9.90 -2.14
C ALA A 59 -10.45 9.13 -1.03
N LEU A 60 -11.68 8.65 -1.30
CA LEU A 60 -12.44 7.83 -0.36
C LEU A 60 -11.75 6.49 -0.09
N ALA A 61 -11.26 5.82 -1.13
CA ALA A 61 -10.52 4.56 -0.99
C ALA A 61 -9.23 4.75 -0.19
N HIS A 62 -8.48 5.84 -0.41
CA HIS A 62 -7.29 6.16 0.38
C HIS A 62 -7.63 6.38 1.85
N GLY A 63 -8.69 7.15 2.14
CA GLY A 63 -9.17 7.35 3.51
C GLY A 63 -9.59 6.04 4.18
N ALA A 64 -10.27 5.15 3.45
CA ALA A 64 -10.65 3.82 3.95
C ALA A 64 -9.43 2.94 4.25
N ILE A 65 -8.42 2.94 3.38
CA ILE A 65 -7.15 2.20 3.60
C ILE A 65 -6.49 2.69 4.91
N ASN A 66 -6.41 4.01 5.12
CA ASN A 66 -5.81 4.57 6.33
C ASN A 66 -6.60 4.20 7.59
N ALA A 67 -7.94 4.21 7.52
CA ALA A 67 -8.78 3.82 8.63
C ALA A 67 -8.63 2.33 8.99
N ILE A 68 -8.62 1.44 7.99
CA ILE A 68 -8.48 -0.01 8.18
C ILE A 68 -7.07 -0.37 8.67
N ALA A 69 -6.04 0.32 8.19
CA ALA A 69 -4.66 0.07 8.61
C ALA A 69 -4.48 0.24 10.13
N ALA A 70 -5.21 1.18 10.75
CA ALA A 70 -5.16 1.38 12.19
C ALA A 70 -5.91 0.30 12.98
N VAL A 71 -7.00 -0.25 12.42
CA VAL A 71 -7.87 -1.21 13.13
C VAL A 71 -7.17 -2.52 13.46
N GLY A 72 -6.33 -3.04 12.55
CA GLY A 72 -5.62 -4.30 12.75
C GLY A 72 -4.75 -4.32 14.02
N ASN A 73 -4.22 -3.17 14.41
CA ASN A 73 -3.35 -3.05 15.57
C ASN A 73 -4.10 -3.14 16.92
N TYR A 74 -5.44 -2.93 16.90
CA TYR A 74 -6.25 -3.00 18.13
C TYR A 74 -6.71 -4.41 18.50
N TRP A 75 -6.71 -5.34 17.54
CA TRP A 75 -7.27 -6.69 17.73
C TRP A 75 -6.24 -7.76 18.00
N LEU A 76 -4.95 -7.46 17.89
CA LEU A 76 -3.89 -8.44 18.10
C LEU A 76 -3.10 -8.12 19.35
N PRO A 77 -2.83 -9.16 20.19
CA PRO A 77 -1.94 -9.01 21.32
C PRO A 77 -0.57 -8.51 20.82
N SER A 78 0.00 -7.55 21.52
CA SER A 78 1.33 -7.00 21.22
C SER A 78 2.45 -8.04 21.36
N ASP A 79 2.18 -9.14 22.07
CA ASP A 79 3.17 -10.15 22.41
C ASP A 79 3.36 -11.12 21.23
N GLY A 80 4.45 -10.94 20.49
CA GLY A 80 4.87 -11.85 19.41
C GLY A 80 4.35 -11.54 18.02
N ALA A 81 3.59 -10.48 17.81
CA ALA A 81 3.14 -10.07 16.49
C ALA A 81 4.30 -9.48 15.68
N ASN A 82 4.68 -10.13 14.59
CA ASN A 82 5.65 -9.57 13.66
C ASN A 82 4.93 -8.68 12.64
N PHE A 83 4.84 -7.40 12.93
CA PHE A 83 4.13 -6.40 12.10
C PHE A 83 4.71 -6.25 10.69
N LEU A 84 5.94 -6.68 10.45
CA LEU A 84 6.52 -6.70 9.11
C LEU A 84 5.76 -7.65 8.17
N TYR A 85 5.23 -8.75 8.69
CA TYR A 85 4.46 -9.72 7.89
C TYR A 85 2.95 -9.45 7.92
N GLY A 86 2.45 -8.86 8.96
CA GLY A 86 1.03 -8.55 9.15
C GLY A 86 0.70 -8.32 10.62
N PRO A 87 -0.51 -7.97 10.97
CA PRO A 87 -1.81 -8.00 10.28
C PRO A 87 -2.13 -6.73 9.46
N ASN A 88 -1.28 -5.74 9.55
CA ASN A 88 -1.44 -4.49 8.84
C ASN A 88 -1.35 -4.74 7.32
N PRO A 89 -2.21 -4.16 6.47
CA PRO A 89 -2.14 -4.31 5.02
C PRO A 89 -0.83 -3.80 4.39
N ALA A 90 -0.04 -3.02 5.12
CA ALA A 90 1.31 -2.65 4.72
C ALA A 90 2.36 -3.75 5.02
N GLY A 91 2.00 -4.82 5.74
CA GLY A 91 2.87 -5.98 5.99
C GLY A 91 3.09 -6.82 4.74
N LEU A 92 4.22 -7.51 4.67
CA LEU A 92 4.63 -8.27 3.47
C LEU A 92 3.64 -9.38 3.08
N VAL A 93 3.09 -10.09 4.07
CA VAL A 93 2.12 -11.17 3.80
C VAL A 93 0.70 -10.63 3.71
N ALA A 94 0.28 -9.81 4.67
CA ALA A 94 -1.05 -9.22 4.66
C ALA A 94 -1.28 -8.26 3.48
N GLY A 95 -0.22 -7.71 2.90
CA GLY A 95 -0.25 -6.86 1.72
C GLY A 95 -0.32 -7.59 0.38
N LEU A 96 -0.16 -8.94 0.35
CA LEU A 96 -0.19 -9.71 -0.90
C LEU A 96 -1.47 -9.50 -1.73
N PRO A 97 -2.69 -9.48 -1.17
CA PRO A 97 -3.88 -9.18 -1.94
C PRO A 97 -3.83 -7.81 -2.62
N LEU A 98 -3.34 -6.79 -1.92
CA LEU A 98 -3.18 -5.45 -2.47
C LEU A 98 -2.11 -5.40 -3.56
N LEU A 99 -1.02 -6.16 -3.41
CA LEU A 99 0.01 -6.29 -4.44
C LEU A 99 -0.56 -6.89 -5.73
N VAL A 100 -1.34 -7.97 -5.62
CA VAL A 100 -2.02 -8.59 -6.77
C VAL A 100 -2.96 -7.60 -7.44
N LEU A 101 -3.79 -6.91 -6.67
CA LEU A 101 -4.69 -5.87 -7.20
C LEU A 101 -3.91 -4.74 -7.88
N GLY A 102 -2.79 -4.30 -7.31
CA GLY A 102 -1.93 -3.28 -7.89
C GLY A 102 -1.34 -3.71 -9.25
N ILE A 103 -0.90 -4.97 -9.36
CA ILE A 103 -0.41 -5.54 -10.62
C ILE A 103 -1.52 -5.59 -11.67
N LEU A 104 -2.71 -6.05 -11.29
CA LEU A 104 -3.87 -6.10 -12.19
C LEU A 104 -4.31 -4.69 -12.64
N ALA A 105 -4.30 -3.73 -11.74
CA ALA A 105 -4.58 -2.33 -12.04
C ALA A 105 -3.58 -1.76 -13.05
N MET A 106 -2.28 -1.98 -12.85
CA MET A 106 -1.25 -1.53 -13.79
C MET A 106 -1.39 -2.20 -15.16
N TRP A 107 -1.69 -3.49 -15.18
CA TRP A 107 -1.92 -4.21 -16.43
C TRP A 107 -3.13 -3.64 -17.21
N ASP A 108 -4.22 -3.32 -16.53
CA ASP A 108 -5.39 -2.73 -17.15
C ASP A 108 -5.11 -1.30 -17.65
N ILE A 109 -4.39 -0.48 -16.88
CA ILE A 109 -3.95 0.86 -17.29
C ILE A 109 -3.13 0.80 -18.59
N THR A 110 -2.17 -0.11 -18.67
CA THR A 110 -1.34 -0.26 -19.88
C THR A 110 -2.14 -0.73 -21.10
N ARG A 111 -3.24 -1.44 -20.90
CA ARG A 111 -4.19 -1.79 -21.97
C ARG A 111 -5.01 -0.60 -22.42
N MET A 112 -5.50 0.20 -21.47
CA MET A 112 -6.26 1.42 -21.77
C MET A 112 -5.45 2.41 -22.61
N GLU A 113 -4.16 2.57 -22.31
CA GLU A 113 -3.25 3.46 -23.05
C GLU A 113 -2.98 2.98 -24.48
N LYS A 114 -3.04 1.68 -24.73
CA LYS A 114 -2.80 1.08 -26.06
C LYS A 114 -4.03 1.07 -26.97
N THR A 115 -5.22 1.29 -26.42
CA THR A 115 -6.44 1.34 -27.21
C THR A 115 -6.73 2.79 -27.58
N PRO A 116 -6.56 3.20 -28.88
CA PRO A 116 -6.91 4.54 -29.31
C PRO A 116 -8.39 4.79 -28.99
N MET A 117 -8.68 5.91 -28.33
CA MET A 117 -10.08 6.33 -28.24
C MET A 117 -10.62 6.49 -29.66
N ALA A 118 -11.58 5.67 -30.03
CA ALA A 118 -12.40 5.93 -31.22
C ALA A 118 -13.09 7.28 -30.95
N LEU A 119 -12.69 8.30 -31.73
CA LEU A 119 -13.29 9.62 -31.76
C LEU A 119 -14.72 9.50 -32.28
#